data_6e523d79ab9631dd1d71a59b6d97f104
#
_entry.id   6e523d79ab9631dd1d71a59b6d97f104
#
_cell.length_a   1.000
_cell.length_b   1.000
_cell.length_c   1.000
_cell.angle_alpha   90.00
_cell.angle_beta   90.00
_cell.angle_gamma   90.00
#
_symmetry.space_group_name_H-M   'P 1'
#
loop_
_entity.id
_entity.type
_entity.pdbx_description
1 polymer ?
#
loop_
_entity_poly.entity_id
_entity_poly.type
_entity_poly.pdbx_seq_one_letter_code
_entity_poly.pdbx_strand_id
1 'polypeptide(L)'
;MQGIGLYTMEELIWGDNKQNKWIQPGKLFSRGPDTYKIPSANDVPLDFRVSLLSDSFNPRAVYSSKGIGEPPIVLATSAFFALKGAPPLRKNFPLRMVRLS
;
A
#
# COMPACT_ATOMS: atom_id res chain seq x y z
N MET A 1 -1.33 2.62 7.19
CA MET A 1 -2.41 2.67 6.16
C MET A 1 -1.87 2.87 4.75
N GLN A 2 -1.06 3.88 4.47
CA GLN A 2 -0.53 4.14 3.12
C GLN A 2 0.20 2.92 2.53
N GLY A 3 1.07 2.25 3.29
CA GLY A 3 1.75 1.05 2.82
C GLY A 3 0.81 -0.16 2.62
N ILE A 4 -0.29 -0.24 3.36
CA ILE A 4 -1.32 -1.25 3.09
C ILE A 4 -1.92 -1.01 1.71
N GLY A 5 -2.25 0.24 1.37
CA GLY A 5 -2.72 0.59 0.04
C GLY A 5 -1.76 0.15 -1.06
N LEU A 6 -0.48 0.49 -0.92
CA LEU A 6 0.57 0.12 -1.86
C LEU A 6 0.61 -1.40 -2.15
N TYR A 7 0.46 -2.23 -1.11
CA TYR A 7 0.58 -3.68 -1.23
C TYR A 7 -0.73 -4.40 -1.55
N THR A 8 -1.88 -3.74 -1.51
CA THR A 8 -3.17 -4.42 -1.63
C THR A 8 -4.10 -3.87 -2.69
N MET A 9 -4.18 -2.57 -2.89
CA MET A 9 -5.21 -1.98 -3.75
C MET A 9 -4.68 -1.00 -4.81
N GLU A 10 -3.52 -0.42 -4.62
CA GLU A 10 -2.93 0.50 -5.60
C GLU A 10 -2.40 -0.26 -6.80
N GLU A 11 -2.81 0.13 -8.00
CA GLU A 11 -2.41 -0.54 -9.24
C GLU A 11 -2.15 0.47 -10.33
N LEU A 12 -1.00 0.36 -11.00
CA LEU A 12 -0.67 1.11 -12.20
C LEU A 12 -1.15 0.34 -13.42
N ILE A 13 -2.21 0.81 -14.07
CA ILE A 13 -2.82 0.17 -15.24
C ILE A 13 -2.40 0.94 -16.49
N TRP A 14 -1.56 0.31 -17.29
CA TRP A 14 -1.10 0.85 -18.56
C TRP A 14 -1.83 0.21 -19.73
N GLY A 15 -2.09 1.00 -20.76
CA GLY A 15 -2.54 0.48 -22.04
C GLY A 15 -1.48 -0.40 -22.69
N ASP A 16 -1.89 -1.57 -23.15
CA ASP A 16 -1.05 -2.51 -23.89
C ASP A 16 -1.85 -3.21 -25.01
N ASN A 17 -1.16 -3.96 -25.84
CA ASN A 17 -1.79 -4.72 -26.93
C ASN A 17 -2.29 -6.09 -26.53
N LYS A 18 -2.18 -6.47 -25.23
CA LYS A 18 -2.50 -7.82 -24.73
C LYS A 18 -3.67 -7.83 -23.76
N GLN A 19 -3.50 -7.20 -22.58
CA GLN A 19 -4.46 -7.27 -21.47
C GLN A 19 -5.38 -6.05 -21.43
N ASN A 20 -4.84 -4.86 -21.66
CA ASN A 20 -5.54 -3.59 -21.53
C ASN A 20 -5.75 -2.92 -22.88
N LYS A 21 -6.24 -3.67 -23.88
CA LYS A 21 -6.46 -3.20 -25.27
C LYS A 21 -7.45 -2.03 -25.39
N TRP A 22 -8.29 -1.85 -24.39
CA TRP A 22 -9.25 -0.75 -24.30
C TRP A 22 -8.62 0.59 -23.93
N ILE A 23 -7.35 0.58 -23.49
CA ILE A 23 -6.55 1.77 -23.24
C ILE A 23 -5.53 1.90 -24.37
N GLN A 24 -5.32 3.11 -24.84
CA GLN A 24 -4.30 3.38 -25.85
C GLN A 24 -2.92 2.89 -25.36
N PRO A 25 -2.15 2.15 -26.17
CA PRO A 25 -0.85 1.64 -25.77
C PRO A 25 0.07 2.72 -25.22
N GLY A 26 0.74 2.43 -24.10
CA GLY A 26 1.61 3.37 -23.41
C GLY A 26 0.91 4.45 -22.57
N LYS A 27 -0.42 4.49 -22.55
CA LYS A 27 -1.18 5.46 -21.77
C LYS A 27 -1.51 4.90 -20.38
N LEU A 28 -1.25 5.69 -19.34
CA LEU A 28 -1.64 5.34 -17.98
C LEU A 28 -3.14 5.61 -17.78
N PHE A 29 -3.89 4.60 -17.37
CA PHE A 29 -5.30 4.72 -17.01
C PHE A 29 -5.48 5.17 -15.55
N SER A 30 -4.78 4.53 -14.61
CA SER A 30 -4.87 4.81 -13.17
C SER A 30 -4.12 6.10 -12.80
N ARG A 31 -4.61 7.24 -13.25
CA ARG A 31 -3.97 8.56 -13.11
C ARG A 31 -4.76 9.56 -12.27
N GLY A 32 -5.90 9.19 -11.76
CA GLY A 32 -6.78 10.07 -11.00
C GLY A 32 -7.49 9.34 -9.87
N PRO A 33 -8.16 10.06 -8.95
CA PRO A 33 -8.77 9.47 -7.75
C PRO A 33 -9.90 8.49 -8.06
N ASP A 34 -10.51 8.58 -9.22
CA ASP A 34 -11.53 7.66 -9.73
C ASP A 34 -10.96 6.36 -10.27
N THR A 35 -9.71 6.35 -10.69
CA THR A 35 -9.06 5.20 -11.34
C THR A 35 -7.89 4.64 -10.55
N TYR A 36 -7.20 5.44 -9.74
CA TYR A 36 -6.14 5.03 -8.84
C TYR A 36 -6.66 4.98 -7.41
N LYS A 37 -6.84 3.79 -6.87
CA LYS A 37 -7.47 3.58 -5.56
C LYS A 37 -6.44 3.57 -4.44
N ILE A 38 -6.70 4.39 -3.43
CA ILE A 38 -5.94 4.43 -2.17
C ILE A 38 -6.87 4.01 -1.02
N PRO A 39 -6.33 3.62 0.14
CA PRO A 39 -7.15 3.34 1.32
C PRO A 39 -8.01 4.54 1.72
N SER A 40 -9.28 4.28 1.96
CA SER A 40 -10.25 5.23 2.48
C SER A 40 -10.32 5.18 4.01
N ALA A 41 -11.11 6.06 4.60
CA ALA A 41 -11.38 6.02 6.04
C ALA A 41 -12.04 4.70 6.49
N ASN A 42 -12.82 4.06 5.61
CA ASN A 42 -13.48 2.79 5.90
C ASN A 42 -12.51 1.59 5.92
N ASP A 43 -11.32 1.74 5.37
CA ASP A 43 -10.30 0.70 5.35
C ASP A 43 -9.42 0.70 6.61
N VAL A 44 -9.63 1.66 7.51
CA VAL A 44 -8.94 1.71 8.81
C VAL A 44 -9.44 0.55 9.68
N PRO A 45 -8.54 -0.28 10.25
CA PRO A 45 -8.94 -1.36 11.14
C PRO A 45 -9.77 -0.86 12.33
N LEU A 46 -10.80 -1.63 12.72
CA LEU A 46 -11.62 -1.31 13.89
C LEU A 46 -10.78 -1.30 15.19
N ASP A 47 -9.83 -2.23 15.31
CA ASP A 47 -8.83 -2.24 16.38
C ASP A 47 -7.51 -1.73 15.79
N PHE A 48 -7.28 -0.43 15.93
CA PHE A 48 -6.10 0.25 15.42
C PHE A 48 -5.30 0.86 16.56
N ARG A 49 -4.39 0.08 17.13
CA ARG A 49 -3.58 0.46 18.28
C ARG A 49 -2.30 1.13 17.82
N VAL A 50 -2.13 2.39 18.18
CA VAL A 50 -0.93 3.17 17.87
C VAL A 50 -0.36 3.71 19.18
N SER A 51 0.93 3.52 19.38
CA SER A 51 1.68 4.12 20.49
C SER A 51 2.93 4.81 19.96
N LEU A 52 3.29 5.90 20.59
CA LEU A 52 4.53 6.61 20.29
C LEU A 52 5.59 6.20 21.31
N LEU A 53 6.83 6.11 20.85
CA LEU A 53 7.97 5.86 21.73
C LEU A 53 8.19 7.09 22.64
N SER A 54 8.06 6.90 23.95
CA SER A 54 8.36 7.94 24.93
C SER A 54 9.86 8.17 25.03
N ASP A 55 10.25 9.37 25.48
CA ASP A 55 11.63 9.75 25.83
C ASP A 55 12.66 9.54 24.70
N SER A 56 12.22 9.60 23.46
CA SER A 56 13.08 9.41 22.29
C SER A 56 13.70 10.72 21.80
N PHE A 57 14.41 11.42 22.69
CA PHE A 57 15.04 12.68 22.37
C PHE A 57 16.16 12.53 21.33
N ASN A 58 16.17 13.40 20.33
CA ASN A 58 17.22 13.47 19.32
C ASN A 58 17.89 14.86 19.32
N PRO A 59 19.01 15.03 20.04
CA PRO A 59 19.68 16.35 20.18
C PRO A 59 20.28 16.87 18.88
N ARG A 60 20.42 16.02 17.87
CA ARG A 60 21.01 16.38 16.55
C ARG A 60 19.99 16.86 15.54
N ALA A 61 18.72 16.91 15.89
CA ALA A 61 17.65 17.27 14.96
C ALA A 61 16.73 18.34 15.54
N VAL A 62 16.17 19.18 14.65
CA VAL A 62 15.21 20.21 15.02
C VAL A 62 13.99 19.56 15.66
N TYR A 63 13.65 19.98 16.89
CA TYR A 63 12.54 19.42 17.67
C TYR A 63 12.54 17.87 17.76
N SER A 64 13.70 17.27 17.85
CA SER A 64 13.85 15.81 17.88
C SER A 64 13.26 15.08 16.66
N SER A 65 13.04 15.79 15.57
CA SER A 65 12.48 15.20 14.35
C SER A 65 13.40 14.11 13.78
N LYS A 66 12.79 13.10 13.16
CA LYS A 66 13.52 12.03 12.47
C LYS A 66 13.06 11.95 11.03
N GLY A 67 13.94 11.54 10.14
CA GLY A 67 13.61 11.32 8.75
C GLY A 67 12.46 10.32 8.60
N ILE A 68 11.46 10.68 7.77
CA ILE A 68 10.37 9.81 7.35
C ILE A 68 10.58 9.56 5.88
N GLY A 69 10.94 8.37 5.50
CA GLY A 69 11.19 8.04 4.11
C GLY A 69 10.83 6.59 3.85
N GLU A 70 11.73 5.85 3.28
CA GLU A 70 11.56 4.45 2.92
C GLU A 70 11.24 3.48 4.08
N PRO A 71 11.74 3.65 5.32
CA PRO A 71 11.44 2.74 6.41
C PRO A 71 9.95 2.47 6.65
N PRO A 72 9.02 3.44 6.61
CA PRO A 72 7.58 3.16 6.75
C PRO A 72 7.04 2.23 5.66
N ILE A 73 7.54 2.32 4.44
CA ILE A 73 7.13 1.46 3.32
C ILE A 73 7.62 0.04 3.56
N VAL A 74 8.88 -0.13 3.94
CA VAL A 74 9.46 -1.45 4.25
C VAL A 74 8.73 -2.09 5.44
N LEU A 75 8.43 -1.34 6.50
CA LEU A 75 7.68 -1.85 7.64
C LEU A 75 6.25 -2.27 7.28
N ALA A 76 5.63 -1.60 6.33
CA ALA A 76 4.29 -1.95 5.84
C ALA A 76 4.24 -3.31 5.10
N THR A 77 5.38 -3.87 4.68
CA THR A 77 5.44 -5.24 4.14
C THR A 77 4.96 -6.28 5.14
N SER A 78 4.99 -5.98 6.45
CA SER A 78 4.43 -6.86 7.48
C SER A 78 2.96 -7.18 7.23
N ALA A 79 2.16 -6.21 6.79
CA ALA A 79 0.77 -6.43 6.43
C ALA A 79 0.63 -7.35 5.20
N PHE A 80 1.48 -7.16 4.19
CA PHE A 80 1.52 -8.03 3.01
C PHE A 80 1.83 -9.48 3.37
N PHE A 81 2.85 -9.70 4.20
CA PHE A 81 3.21 -11.05 4.64
C PHE A 81 2.16 -11.69 5.54
N ALA A 82 1.49 -10.91 6.40
CA ALA A 82 0.37 -11.40 7.19
C ALA A 82 -0.79 -11.88 6.32
N LEU A 83 -1.16 -11.10 5.31
CA LEU A 83 -2.19 -11.49 4.33
C LEU A 83 -1.78 -12.72 3.53
N LYS A 84 -0.53 -12.79 3.10
CA LYS A 84 0.01 -13.95 2.37
C LYS A 84 0.04 -15.22 3.21
N GLY A 85 0.33 -15.09 4.50
CA GLY A 85 0.44 -16.20 5.45
C GLY A 85 -0.89 -16.70 6.00
N ALA A 86 -2.02 -16.03 5.74
CA ALA A 86 -3.34 -16.38 6.24
C ALA A 86 -4.06 -17.42 5.32
N PRO A 87 -3.88 -18.75 5.54
CA PRO A 87 -4.33 -19.77 4.60
C PRO A 87 -5.86 -19.88 4.43
N PRO A 88 -6.70 -19.68 5.48
CA PRO A 88 -8.15 -19.88 5.34
C PRO A 88 -8.84 -18.83 4.49
N LEU A 89 -8.33 -17.61 4.45
CA LEU A 89 -8.89 -16.50 3.66
C LEU A 89 -8.62 -16.67 2.16
N ARG A 90 -7.63 -17.47 1.79
CA ARG A 90 -7.23 -17.69 0.41
C ARG A 90 -8.30 -18.40 -0.44
N LYS A 91 -9.20 -19.16 0.17
CA LYS A 91 -10.29 -19.86 -0.57
C LYS A 91 -11.44 -18.94 -0.95
N ASN A 92 -11.64 -17.85 -0.22
CA ASN A 92 -12.79 -16.95 -0.38
C ASN A 92 -12.43 -15.56 -0.91
N PHE A 93 -11.15 -15.24 -1.01
CA PHE A 93 -10.69 -13.96 -1.51
C PHE A 93 -9.77 -14.20 -2.72
N PRO A 94 -10.19 -13.84 -3.93
CA PRO A 94 -9.28 -13.83 -5.07
C PRO A 94 -8.29 -12.68 -4.86
N LEU A 95 -7.19 -12.97 -4.17
CA LEU A 95 -6.04 -12.08 -4.17
C LEU A 95 -5.57 -11.96 -5.62
N ARG A 96 -6.00 -10.91 -6.28
CA ARG A 96 -5.37 -10.45 -7.50
C ARG A 96 -3.95 -10.01 -7.12
N MET A 97 -3.03 -10.97 -7.14
CA MET A 97 -1.63 -10.66 -6.90
C MET A 97 -1.20 -9.65 -7.96
N VAL A 98 -0.73 -8.50 -7.50
CA VAL A 98 0.07 -7.60 -8.32
C VAL A 98 1.20 -8.45 -8.89
N ARG A 99 1.12 -8.78 -10.17
CA ARG A 99 2.26 -9.37 -10.87
C ARG A 99 3.30 -8.26 -10.99
N LEU A 100 4.32 -8.36 -10.18
CA LEU A 100 5.58 -7.70 -10.46
C LEU A 100 6.14 -8.38 -11.72
N SER A 101 5.95 -7.74 -12.84
CA SER A 101 6.59 -8.11 -14.11
C SER A 101 8.01 -7.56 -14.13
#